data_beed157cf789b3b3919f2e9f77b3878b
#
_entry.id   beed157cf789b3b3919f2e9f77b3878b
#
_cell.length_a   1.000
_cell.length_b   1.000
_cell.length_c   1.000
_cell.angle_alpha   90.00
_cell.angle_beta   90.00
_cell.angle_gamma   90.00
#
_symmetry.space_group_name_H-M   'P 1'
#
loop_
_entity.id
_entity.type
_entity.pdbx_description
1 polymer ?
#
loop_
_entity_poly.entity_id
_entity_poly.type
_entity_poly.pdbx_seq_one_letter_code
_entity_poly.pdbx_strand_id
1 'polypeptide(L)'
;ISIADDNRINRQRAFGADVISRIQASVNGDKEALRKSIVRDLTAGFEHLVREGGIVPSQVEKIVIGANTTMCHLLLGYDCDTLGVFPFEPVNIKTVRKSFEEVFDSTFLGAQVIVLPGISTYVGADIAAGLLACDFDRREQQVMLIDLGTNGEMAISTSTAAGPAFEGGNISCGTGSIKGAICAVKIHEPDNIEYKTIADGAPVGICGTGVLDITAELVACEMVDET
;
A
#
# COMPACT_ATOMS: atom_id res chain seq x y z
N ILE A 1 -1.80 1.33 -27.02
CA ILE A 1 -0.84 0.60 -27.86
C ILE A 1 0.52 0.73 -27.17
N SER A 2 1.16 -0.40 -26.82
CA SER A 2 2.55 -0.41 -26.36
C SER A 2 3.46 -0.07 -27.55
N ILE A 3 4.40 0.85 -27.34
CA ILE A 3 5.37 1.28 -28.36
C ILE A 3 6.70 0.56 -28.15
N ALA A 4 7.10 0.39 -26.88
CA ALA A 4 8.32 -0.30 -26.48
C ALA A 4 8.12 -0.91 -25.07
N ASP A 5 8.92 -1.92 -24.75
CA ASP A 5 8.99 -2.52 -23.42
C ASP A 5 10.45 -2.71 -22.98
N ASP A 6 10.66 -2.75 -21.66
CA ASP A 6 11.97 -3.00 -21.05
C ASP A 6 11.82 -3.89 -19.83
N ASN A 7 12.56 -4.97 -19.80
CA ASN A 7 12.58 -5.94 -18.72
C ASN A 7 13.97 -6.01 -18.11
N ARG A 8 14.09 -5.74 -16.81
CA ARG A 8 15.36 -5.70 -16.10
C ARG A 8 15.31 -6.47 -14.80
N ILE A 9 16.46 -7.02 -14.44
CA ILE A 9 16.65 -7.60 -13.13
C ILE A 9 16.91 -6.45 -12.13
N ASN A 10 16.13 -6.44 -11.07
CA ASN A 10 16.34 -5.51 -9.96
C ASN A 10 17.68 -5.79 -9.26
N ARG A 11 18.65 -4.88 -9.41
CA ARG A 11 20.00 -5.02 -8.85
C ARG A 11 20.03 -4.82 -7.34
N GLN A 12 18.97 -4.32 -6.72
CA GLN A 12 18.86 -4.25 -5.26
C GLN A 12 18.93 -5.63 -4.61
N ARG A 13 18.73 -6.72 -5.38
CA ARG A 13 18.95 -8.09 -4.89
C ARG A 13 20.36 -8.35 -4.33
N ALA A 14 21.35 -7.53 -4.71
CA ALA A 14 22.68 -7.59 -4.14
C ALA A 14 22.74 -7.17 -2.66
N PHE A 15 21.75 -6.40 -2.19
CA PHE A 15 21.59 -5.98 -0.80
C PHE A 15 20.63 -6.89 -0.03
N GLY A 16 19.80 -7.64 -0.73
CA GLY A 16 18.83 -8.56 -0.14
C GLY A 16 17.93 -9.18 -1.21
N ALA A 17 17.68 -10.49 -1.09
CA ALA A 17 16.88 -11.24 -2.06
C ALA A 17 15.41 -10.86 -2.01
N ASP A 18 14.91 -10.52 -0.83
CA ASP A 18 13.52 -10.19 -0.53
C ASP A 18 13.34 -8.79 0.09
N VAL A 19 12.09 -8.42 0.37
CA VAL A 19 11.73 -7.14 0.95
C VAL A 19 12.32 -6.94 2.34
N ILE A 20 12.26 -7.96 3.21
CA ILE A 20 12.73 -7.87 4.60
C ILE A 20 14.24 -7.66 4.66
N SER A 21 14.99 -8.42 3.87
CA SER A 21 16.46 -8.25 3.81
C SER A 21 16.87 -6.88 3.28
N ARG A 22 16.10 -6.27 2.36
CA ARG A 22 16.34 -4.90 1.88
C ARG A 22 15.99 -3.83 2.93
N ILE A 23 14.92 -4.03 3.69
CA ILE A 23 14.60 -3.18 4.85
C ILE A 23 15.78 -3.23 5.83
N GLN A 24 16.26 -4.42 6.18
CA GLN A 24 17.38 -4.59 7.10
C GLN A 24 18.66 -3.94 6.58
N ALA A 25 19.00 -4.10 5.30
CA ALA A 25 20.13 -3.42 4.68
C ALA A 25 19.97 -1.89 4.74
N SER A 26 18.79 -1.36 4.47
CA SER A 26 18.47 0.06 4.59
C SER A 26 18.71 0.59 6.00
N VAL A 27 18.24 -0.12 7.02
CA VAL A 27 18.43 0.21 8.44
C VAL A 27 19.90 0.15 8.84
N ASN A 28 20.65 -0.78 8.28
CA ASN A 28 22.09 -0.95 8.53
C ASN A 28 22.98 0.08 7.80
N GLY A 29 22.40 1.04 7.09
CA GLY A 29 23.13 2.14 6.47
C GLY A 29 23.19 2.10 4.94
N ASP A 30 22.69 1.07 4.27
CA ASP A 30 22.72 0.94 2.81
C ASP A 30 21.55 1.63 2.09
N LYS A 31 20.73 2.43 2.79
CA LYS A 31 19.55 3.14 2.25
C LYS A 31 19.88 3.88 0.95
N GLU A 32 20.92 4.71 0.98
CA GLU A 32 21.31 5.52 -0.17
C GLU A 32 21.87 4.66 -1.33
N ALA A 33 22.58 3.59 -1.03
CA ALA A 33 23.06 2.66 -2.03
C ALA A 33 21.90 1.89 -2.72
N LEU A 34 20.90 1.48 -1.95
CA LEU A 34 19.67 0.87 -2.44
C LEU A 34 18.87 1.84 -3.33
N ARG A 35 18.73 3.11 -2.90
CA ARG A 35 18.09 4.16 -3.70
C ARG A 35 18.82 4.39 -5.02
N LYS A 36 20.14 4.60 -4.98
CA LYS A 36 20.95 4.80 -6.19
C LYS A 36 20.88 3.61 -7.15
N SER A 37 20.81 2.39 -6.62
CA SER A 37 20.67 1.20 -7.45
C SER A 37 19.39 1.23 -8.28
N ILE A 38 18.23 1.48 -7.65
CA ILE A 38 16.93 1.49 -8.36
C ILE A 38 16.80 2.71 -9.27
N VAL A 39 17.26 3.88 -8.85
CA VAL A 39 17.26 5.09 -9.68
C VAL A 39 18.06 4.85 -10.96
N ARG A 40 19.25 4.29 -10.86
CA ARG A 40 20.08 3.95 -12.03
C ARG A 40 19.40 2.93 -12.96
N ASP A 41 18.81 1.88 -12.39
CA ASP A 41 18.19 0.82 -13.20
C ASP A 41 16.95 1.37 -13.94
N LEU A 42 16.12 2.18 -13.29
CA LEU A 42 14.96 2.80 -13.92
C LEU A 42 15.36 3.85 -14.95
N THR A 43 16.34 4.71 -14.65
CA THR A 43 16.84 5.71 -15.61
C THR A 43 17.35 5.05 -16.88
N ALA A 44 18.17 3.99 -16.76
CA ALA A 44 18.65 3.22 -17.90
C ALA A 44 17.49 2.53 -18.66
N GLY A 45 16.40 2.14 -17.99
CA GLY A 45 15.19 1.63 -18.60
C GLY A 45 14.48 2.71 -19.43
N PHE A 46 14.32 3.91 -18.87
CA PHE A 46 13.71 5.03 -19.60
C PHE A 46 14.53 5.44 -20.82
N GLU A 47 15.86 5.50 -20.72
CA GLU A 47 16.74 5.76 -21.85
C GLU A 47 16.57 4.69 -22.96
N HIS A 48 16.43 3.42 -22.56
CA HIS A 48 16.18 2.34 -23.50
C HIS A 48 14.82 2.48 -24.19
N LEU A 49 13.75 2.70 -23.44
CA LEU A 49 12.39 2.87 -23.97
C LEU A 49 12.27 4.05 -24.94
N VAL A 50 12.88 5.18 -24.61
CA VAL A 50 12.89 6.37 -25.47
C VAL A 50 13.59 6.06 -26.79
N ARG A 51 14.73 5.38 -26.75
CA ARG A 51 15.51 5.01 -27.94
C ARG A 51 14.76 3.97 -28.77
N GLU A 52 14.26 2.90 -28.17
CA GLU A 52 13.56 1.83 -28.88
C GLU A 52 12.22 2.29 -29.45
N GLY A 53 11.47 3.10 -28.71
CA GLY A 53 10.22 3.69 -29.17
C GLY A 53 10.40 4.78 -30.24
N GLY A 54 11.63 5.21 -30.53
CA GLY A 54 11.92 6.29 -31.48
C GLY A 54 11.29 7.63 -31.11
N ILE A 55 11.06 7.86 -29.81
CA ILE A 55 10.41 9.07 -29.31
C ILE A 55 11.46 10.07 -28.80
N VAL A 56 11.09 11.34 -28.77
CA VAL A 56 11.93 12.40 -28.18
C VAL A 56 11.66 12.47 -26.68
N PRO A 57 12.69 12.63 -25.82
CA PRO A 57 12.51 12.71 -24.37
C PRO A 57 11.43 13.70 -23.90
N SER A 58 11.28 14.83 -24.61
CA SER A 58 10.27 15.85 -24.31
C SER A 58 8.82 15.43 -24.60
N GLN A 59 8.61 14.32 -25.29
CA GLN A 59 7.27 13.77 -25.56
C GLN A 59 6.77 12.90 -24.40
N VAL A 60 7.66 12.53 -23.46
CA VAL A 60 7.26 11.80 -22.26
C VAL A 60 6.70 12.78 -21.25
N GLU A 61 5.39 12.77 -21.09
CA GLU A 61 4.68 13.69 -20.19
C GLU A 61 4.53 13.13 -18.77
N LYS A 62 4.33 11.82 -18.67
CA LYS A 62 4.02 11.17 -17.39
C LYS A 62 4.69 9.82 -17.26
N ILE A 63 5.13 9.53 -16.05
CA ILE A 63 5.63 8.23 -15.61
C ILE A 63 4.76 7.80 -14.43
N VAL A 64 4.16 6.63 -14.51
CA VAL A 64 3.36 6.05 -13.44
C VAL A 64 4.10 4.84 -12.87
N ILE A 65 4.29 4.82 -11.57
CA ILE A 65 5.03 3.77 -10.86
C ILE A 65 4.08 3.06 -9.90
N GLY A 66 3.88 1.77 -10.10
CA GLY A 66 3.27 0.84 -9.17
C GLY A 66 4.31 -0.17 -8.70
N ALA A 67 4.57 -0.20 -7.41
CA ALA A 67 5.54 -1.11 -6.80
C ALA A 67 5.14 -1.43 -5.35
N ASN A 68 5.75 -2.45 -4.75
CA ASN A 68 5.51 -2.73 -3.34
C ASN A 68 5.98 -1.55 -2.45
N THR A 69 5.44 -1.50 -1.25
CA THR A 69 5.64 -0.35 -0.33
C THR A 69 7.11 -0.08 -0.05
N THR A 70 7.92 -1.11 0.19
CA THR A 70 9.36 -0.95 0.44
C THR A 70 10.09 -0.37 -0.77
N MET A 71 9.77 -0.84 -1.98
CA MET A 71 10.37 -0.30 -3.21
C MET A 71 10.02 1.16 -3.42
N CYS A 72 8.77 1.55 -3.13
CA CYS A 72 8.36 2.96 -3.19
C CYS A 72 9.13 3.80 -2.17
N HIS A 73 9.31 3.31 -0.92
CA HIS A 73 10.08 4.01 0.11
C HIS A 73 11.54 4.20 -0.31
N LEU A 74 12.19 3.14 -0.77
CA LEU A 74 13.58 3.19 -1.22
C LEU A 74 13.78 4.14 -2.40
N LEU A 75 12.87 4.13 -3.38
CA LEU A 75 12.91 5.05 -4.53
C LEU A 75 12.77 6.50 -4.10
N LEU A 76 11.82 6.79 -3.20
CA LEU A 76 11.54 8.14 -2.73
C LEU A 76 12.48 8.62 -1.61
N GLY A 77 13.38 7.76 -1.14
CA GLY A 77 14.34 8.07 -0.08
C GLY A 77 13.72 8.12 1.32
N TYR A 78 12.54 7.52 1.53
CA TYR A 78 11.92 7.42 2.86
C TYR A 78 12.64 6.39 3.72
N ASP A 79 12.51 6.56 5.05
CA ASP A 79 13.03 5.57 6.00
C ASP A 79 12.20 4.28 5.95
N CYS A 80 12.87 3.15 6.17
CA CYS A 80 12.25 1.82 6.10
C CYS A 80 12.22 1.12 7.46
N ASP A 81 12.71 1.74 8.52
CA ASP A 81 12.86 1.15 9.86
C ASP A 81 11.51 0.67 10.41
N THR A 82 10.46 1.49 10.27
CA THR A 82 9.12 1.16 10.76
C THR A 82 8.40 0.11 9.91
N LEU A 83 8.87 -0.15 8.68
CA LEU A 83 8.27 -1.19 7.83
C LEU A 83 8.57 -2.61 8.32
N GLY A 84 9.72 -2.80 9.02
CA GLY A 84 10.18 -4.11 9.49
C GLY A 84 9.87 -4.40 10.96
N VAL A 85 9.29 -3.46 11.70
CA VAL A 85 9.04 -3.55 13.13
C VAL A 85 7.60 -3.17 13.44
N PHE A 86 6.95 -3.96 14.32
CA PHE A 86 5.59 -3.63 14.78
C PHE A 86 5.53 -2.18 15.30
N PRO A 87 4.49 -1.39 14.94
CA PRO A 87 3.24 -1.76 14.26
C PRO A 87 3.30 -1.75 12.71
N PHE A 88 4.48 -1.80 12.10
CA PHE A 88 4.67 -1.87 10.64
C PHE A 88 4.09 -0.66 9.89
N GLU A 89 4.39 0.54 10.38
CA GLU A 89 3.85 1.80 9.83
C GLU A 89 4.70 2.32 8.66
N PRO A 90 4.11 2.54 7.49
CA PRO A 90 4.80 3.18 6.38
C PRO A 90 4.89 4.69 6.57
N VAL A 91 5.98 5.31 6.14
CA VAL A 91 6.14 6.78 6.16
C VAL A 91 5.07 7.43 5.27
N ASN A 92 4.83 6.87 4.10
CA ASN A 92 3.81 7.37 3.18
C ASN A 92 3.37 6.28 2.20
N ILE A 93 2.06 6.02 2.15
CA ILE A 93 1.43 5.14 1.15
C ILE A 93 0.46 5.90 0.23
N LYS A 94 0.37 7.22 0.36
CA LYS A 94 -0.50 8.04 -0.50
C LYS A 94 0.15 8.27 -1.86
N THR A 95 -0.65 8.66 -2.83
CA THR A 95 -0.15 9.09 -4.15
C THR A 95 0.90 10.19 -3.99
N VAL A 96 2.07 10.00 -4.59
CA VAL A 96 3.13 11.00 -4.66
C VAL A 96 3.24 11.51 -6.09
N ARG A 97 3.32 12.84 -6.25
CA ARG A 97 3.57 13.51 -7.53
C ARG A 97 4.80 14.38 -7.40
N LYS A 98 5.79 14.13 -8.26
CA LYS A 98 7.05 14.84 -8.30
C LYS A 98 7.50 15.04 -9.73
N SER A 99 8.49 15.90 -9.97
CA SER A 99 9.19 15.95 -11.24
C SER A 99 10.13 14.75 -11.43
N PHE A 100 10.51 14.48 -12.64
CA PHE A 100 11.51 13.45 -12.94
C PHE A 100 12.84 13.75 -12.23
N GLU A 101 13.26 15.01 -12.23
CA GLU A 101 14.48 15.45 -11.56
C GLU A 101 14.47 15.18 -10.06
N GLU A 102 13.35 15.46 -9.38
CA GLU A 102 13.23 15.22 -7.93
C GLU A 102 13.30 13.74 -7.53
N VAL A 103 12.91 12.81 -8.42
CA VAL A 103 12.90 11.38 -8.12
C VAL A 103 14.18 10.70 -8.58
N PHE A 104 14.67 11.06 -9.76
CA PHE A 104 15.77 10.34 -10.44
C PHE A 104 17.08 11.11 -10.46
N ASP A 105 17.17 12.29 -9.86
CA ASP A 105 18.34 13.16 -9.85
C ASP A 105 18.90 13.42 -11.27
N SER A 106 18.00 13.56 -12.26
CA SER A 106 18.30 13.66 -13.68
C SER A 106 17.31 14.56 -14.41
N THR A 107 17.78 15.31 -15.38
CA THR A 107 16.97 16.15 -16.27
C THR A 107 16.68 15.49 -17.63
N PHE A 108 16.95 14.18 -17.75
CA PHE A 108 16.76 13.43 -19.01
C PHE A 108 15.33 13.50 -19.55
N LEU A 109 14.32 13.47 -18.67
CA LEU A 109 12.92 13.63 -19.02
C LEU A 109 12.31 14.84 -18.30
N GLY A 110 11.43 15.57 -18.99
CA GLY A 110 10.59 16.63 -18.39
C GLY A 110 9.28 16.10 -17.79
N ALA A 111 9.18 14.80 -17.57
CA ALA A 111 7.97 14.10 -17.18
C ALA A 111 7.56 14.34 -15.72
N GLN A 112 6.26 14.35 -15.47
CA GLN A 112 5.72 14.18 -14.11
C GLN A 112 5.79 12.71 -13.71
N VAL A 113 6.35 12.43 -12.53
CA VAL A 113 6.37 11.11 -11.90
C VAL A 113 5.21 11.00 -10.92
N ILE A 114 4.42 9.96 -11.08
CA ILE A 114 3.29 9.63 -10.21
C ILE A 114 3.56 8.25 -9.62
N VAL A 115 3.85 8.19 -8.33
CA VAL A 115 3.89 6.92 -7.58
C VAL A 115 2.48 6.66 -7.06
N LEU A 116 1.92 5.51 -7.43
CA LEU A 116 0.57 5.12 -7.05
C LEU A 116 0.46 4.87 -5.54
N PRO A 117 -0.74 4.99 -4.96
CA PRO A 117 -0.94 4.73 -3.54
C PRO A 117 -0.86 3.23 -3.26
N GLY A 118 -0.31 2.87 -2.12
CA GLY A 118 -0.43 1.52 -1.55
C GLY A 118 -1.71 1.39 -0.71
N ILE A 119 -2.02 0.18 -0.32
CA ILE A 119 -3.15 -0.15 0.56
C ILE A 119 -2.66 -0.27 2.01
N SER A 120 -1.51 -0.92 2.20
CA SER A 120 -0.87 -1.08 3.51
C SER A 120 0.63 -1.25 3.36
N THR A 121 1.32 -1.51 4.46
CA THR A 121 2.76 -1.80 4.48
C THR A 121 3.14 -2.99 3.60
N TYR A 122 2.32 -4.02 3.58
CA TYR A 122 2.57 -5.26 2.84
C TYR A 122 1.70 -5.44 1.58
N VAL A 123 0.76 -4.54 1.34
CA VAL A 123 -0.06 -4.51 0.12
C VAL A 123 0.20 -3.18 -0.58
N GLY A 124 1.14 -3.20 -1.49
CA GLY A 124 1.70 -2.01 -2.11
C GLY A 124 0.90 -1.47 -3.29
N ALA A 125 1.52 -0.53 -3.98
CA ALA A 125 0.97 0.11 -5.16
C ALA A 125 0.93 -0.82 -6.40
N ASP A 126 1.69 -1.90 -6.42
CA ASP A 126 1.63 -2.98 -7.39
C ASP A 126 0.26 -3.66 -7.36
N ILE A 127 -0.20 -4.07 -6.18
CA ILE A 127 -1.54 -4.65 -6.01
C ILE A 127 -2.63 -3.63 -6.34
N ALA A 128 -2.51 -2.38 -5.88
CA ALA A 128 -3.46 -1.32 -6.23
C ALA A 128 -3.54 -1.10 -7.75
N ALA A 129 -2.40 -1.15 -8.46
CA ALA A 129 -2.34 -1.06 -9.91
C ALA A 129 -2.99 -2.29 -10.59
N GLY A 130 -2.75 -3.50 -10.06
CA GLY A 130 -3.37 -4.74 -10.54
C GLY A 130 -4.90 -4.71 -10.41
N LEU A 131 -5.41 -4.28 -9.27
CA LEU A 131 -6.85 -4.12 -9.03
C LEU A 131 -7.47 -3.13 -10.03
N LEU A 132 -6.81 -1.99 -10.24
CA LEU A 132 -7.26 -0.99 -11.21
C LEU A 132 -7.22 -1.51 -12.65
N ALA A 133 -6.15 -2.21 -13.04
CA ALA A 133 -5.99 -2.77 -14.39
C ALA A 133 -7.02 -3.87 -14.71
N CYS A 134 -7.54 -4.55 -13.68
CA CYS A 134 -8.58 -5.57 -13.81
C CYS A 134 -10.00 -5.01 -13.69
N ASP A 135 -10.18 -3.68 -13.60
CA ASP A 135 -11.48 -3.04 -13.33
C ASP A 135 -12.20 -3.65 -12.11
N PHE A 136 -11.44 -3.97 -11.06
CA PHE A 136 -11.88 -4.76 -9.93
C PHE A 136 -13.07 -4.12 -9.19
N ASP A 137 -13.09 -2.80 -9.11
CA ASP A 137 -14.13 -1.96 -8.50
C ASP A 137 -15.44 -1.90 -9.30
N ARG A 138 -15.41 -2.34 -10.59
CA ARG A 138 -16.56 -2.27 -11.51
C ARG A 138 -17.18 -3.62 -11.81
N ARG A 139 -16.62 -4.69 -11.24
CA ARG A 139 -17.12 -6.04 -11.48
C ARG A 139 -18.26 -6.40 -10.57
N GLU A 140 -19.37 -6.83 -11.15
CA GLU A 140 -20.55 -7.32 -10.41
C GLU A 140 -20.37 -8.78 -9.93
N GLN A 141 -19.41 -9.50 -10.51
CA GLN A 141 -19.11 -10.88 -10.20
C GLN A 141 -18.04 -10.98 -9.11
N GLN A 142 -18.01 -12.09 -8.40
CA GLN A 142 -16.88 -12.41 -7.50
C GLN A 142 -15.62 -12.59 -8.32
N VAL A 143 -14.59 -11.82 -8.01
CA VAL A 143 -13.29 -11.84 -8.68
C VAL A 143 -12.20 -11.97 -7.64
N MET A 144 -11.21 -12.81 -7.93
CA MET A 144 -9.99 -12.93 -7.14
C MET A 144 -8.81 -12.45 -8.00
N LEU A 145 -8.05 -11.50 -7.48
CA LEU A 145 -6.71 -11.17 -7.97
C LEU A 145 -5.71 -11.97 -7.15
N ILE A 146 -4.80 -12.67 -7.82
CA ILE A 146 -3.68 -13.38 -7.20
C ILE A 146 -2.41 -12.85 -7.86
N ASP A 147 -1.54 -12.25 -7.07
CA ASP A 147 -0.18 -11.90 -7.47
C ASP A 147 0.78 -12.96 -6.93
N LEU A 148 1.44 -13.68 -7.83
CA LEU A 148 2.38 -14.75 -7.51
C LEU A 148 3.81 -14.23 -7.69
N GLY A 149 4.31 -13.52 -6.67
CA GLY A 149 5.69 -13.03 -6.62
C GLY A 149 6.56 -13.82 -5.64
N THR A 150 7.56 -13.17 -5.08
CA THR A 150 8.36 -13.70 -3.96
C THR A 150 7.48 -13.89 -2.71
N ASN A 151 6.51 -13.01 -2.52
CA ASN A 151 5.38 -13.17 -1.61
C ASN A 151 4.14 -13.49 -2.46
N GLY A 152 3.06 -13.89 -1.83
CA GLY A 152 1.78 -14.10 -2.50
C GLY A 152 0.75 -13.15 -1.94
N GLU A 153 0.28 -12.21 -2.76
CA GLU A 153 -0.80 -11.30 -2.39
C GLU A 153 -2.09 -11.74 -3.07
N MET A 154 -3.18 -11.74 -2.31
CA MET A 154 -4.50 -12.10 -2.80
C MET A 154 -5.52 -11.03 -2.44
N ALA A 155 -6.34 -10.66 -3.40
CA ALA A 155 -7.48 -9.77 -3.18
C ALA A 155 -8.75 -10.40 -3.76
N ILE A 156 -9.81 -10.38 -2.98
CA ILE A 156 -11.13 -10.89 -3.37
C ILE A 156 -12.12 -9.73 -3.27
N SER A 157 -12.92 -9.52 -4.33
CA SER A 157 -14.08 -8.64 -4.29
C SER A 157 -15.34 -9.47 -4.47
N THR A 158 -16.31 -9.20 -3.64
CA THR A 158 -17.66 -9.73 -3.80
C THR A 158 -18.66 -8.64 -3.47
N SER A 159 -19.72 -8.56 -4.26
CA SER A 159 -20.88 -7.75 -3.89
C SER A 159 -21.73 -8.55 -2.91
N THR A 160 -21.99 -7.98 -1.77
CA THR A 160 -22.90 -8.57 -0.78
C THR A 160 -23.97 -7.54 -0.41
N ALA A 161 -25.21 -7.99 -0.34
CA ALA A 161 -26.33 -7.18 0.18
C ALA A 161 -26.28 -7.21 1.72
N ALA A 162 -25.19 -6.70 2.30
CA ALA A 162 -24.99 -6.69 3.76
C ALA A 162 -26.01 -5.79 4.50
N GLY A 163 -26.75 -4.95 3.77
CA GLY A 163 -27.59 -3.94 4.38
C GLY A 163 -26.77 -2.91 5.17
N PRO A 164 -27.35 -2.16 6.11
CA PRO A 164 -26.65 -1.14 6.89
C PRO A 164 -25.86 -1.73 8.09
N ALA A 165 -25.36 -2.96 7.98
CA ALA A 165 -24.65 -3.62 9.08
C ALA A 165 -23.37 -2.84 9.47
N PHE A 166 -22.61 -2.38 8.48
CA PHE A 166 -21.37 -1.63 8.71
C PHE A 166 -21.58 -0.15 9.05
N GLU A 167 -22.78 0.38 8.84
CA GLU A 167 -23.21 1.69 9.34
C GLU A 167 -23.86 1.60 10.72
N GLY A 168 -23.86 0.41 11.34
CA GLY A 168 -24.43 0.18 12.66
C GLY A 168 -25.95 0.15 12.70
N GLY A 169 -26.62 -0.01 11.54
CA GLY A 169 -28.07 0.08 11.43
C GLY A 169 -28.86 -0.99 12.22
N ASN A 170 -28.23 -2.10 12.55
CA ASN A 170 -28.85 -3.20 13.31
C ASN A 170 -28.31 -3.34 14.74
N ILE A 171 -27.47 -2.42 15.19
CA ILE A 171 -26.87 -2.41 16.52
C ILE A 171 -27.37 -1.16 17.25
N SER A 172 -27.90 -1.31 18.47
CA SER A 172 -28.48 -0.19 19.23
C SER A 172 -27.49 0.94 19.53
N CYS A 173 -26.20 0.62 19.61
CA CYS A 173 -25.10 1.58 19.79
C CYS A 173 -24.33 1.86 18.49
N GLY A 174 -24.83 1.39 17.35
CA GLY A 174 -24.19 1.60 16.05
C GLY A 174 -24.28 3.03 15.56
N THR A 175 -23.25 3.51 14.88
CA THR A 175 -23.19 4.83 14.26
C THR A 175 -22.33 4.82 13.00
N GLY A 176 -22.51 5.81 12.13
CA GLY A 176 -21.59 6.04 11.01
C GLY A 176 -20.20 6.48 11.48
N SER A 177 -19.27 6.60 10.55
CA SER A 177 -17.89 7.04 10.82
C SER A 177 -17.81 8.54 11.10
N ILE A 178 -18.32 8.97 12.24
CA ILE A 178 -18.39 10.37 12.70
C ILE A 178 -17.43 10.60 13.88
N LYS A 179 -17.16 11.86 14.21
CA LYS A 179 -16.36 12.21 15.39
C LYS A 179 -16.93 11.58 16.66
N GLY A 180 -16.09 10.91 17.43
CA GLY A 180 -16.48 10.21 18.66
C GLY A 180 -16.99 8.78 18.42
N ALA A 181 -17.13 8.31 17.17
CA ALA A 181 -17.45 6.90 16.93
C ALA A 181 -16.25 6.02 17.32
N ILE A 182 -16.48 4.96 18.08
CA ILE A 182 -15.48 3.96 18.44
C ILE A 182 -15.08 3.22 17.16
N CYS A 183 -13.77 3.26 16.82
CA CYS A 183 -13.22 2.72 15.58
C CYS A 183 -12.14 1.64 15.80
N ALA A 184 -11.64 1.51 17.02
CA ALA A 184 -10.75 0.43 17.40
C ALA A 184 -10.97 0.06 18.87
N VAL A 185 -10.78 -1.23 19.19
CA VAL A 185 -10.95 -1.76 20.54
C VAL A 185 -9.84 -2.76 20.81
N LYS A 186 -9.37 -2.81 22.07
CA LYS A 186 -8.45 -3.83 22.57
C LYS A 186 -8.99 -4.40 23.87
N ILE A 187 -9.16 -5.71 23.93
CA ILE A 187 -9.62 -6.42 25.12
C ILE A 187 -8.41 -7.09 25.76
N HIS A 188 -8.04 -6.65 26.97
CA HIS A 188 -6.98 -7.27 27.77
C HIS A 188 -7.54 -8.32 28.73
N GLU A 189 -8.65 -8.00 29.37
CA GLU A 189 -9.43 -8.83 30.26
C GLU A 189 -10.91 -8.44 30.15
N PRO A 190 -11.87 -9.24 30.61
CA PRO A 190 -13.30 -8.93 30.48
C PRO A 190 -13.71 -7.54 30.98
N ASP A 191 -13.02 -7.05 32.01
CA ASP A 191 -13.27 -5.74 32.63
C ASP A 191 -12.23 -4.68 32.27
N ASN A 192 -11.27 -5.00 31.39
CA ASN A 192 -10.19 -4.11 30.97
C ASN A 192 -10.18 -3.97 29.44
N ILE A 193 -10.95 -3.00 28.97
CA ILE A 193 -11.16 -2.73 27.53
C ILE A 193 -10.65 -1.32 27.22
N GLU A 194 -9.71 -1.24 26.31
CA GLU A 194 -9.24 0.01 25.71
C GLU A 194 -9.96 0.25 24.38
N TYR A 195 -10.27 1.49 24.07
CA TYR A 195 -10.86 1.86 22.78
C TYR A 195 -10.33 3.20 22.26
N LYS A 196 -10.39 3.35 20.94
CA LYS A 196 -10.10 4.63 20.25
C LYS A 196 -11.37 5.14 19.57
N THR A 197 -11.49 6.46 19.54
CA THR A 197 -12.59 7.13 18.85
C THR A 197 -12.09 7.99 17.71
N ILE A 198 -12.89 8.17 16.68
CA ILE A 198 -12.56 9.07 15.56
C ILE A 198 -12.38 10.49 16.09
N ALA A 199 -11.22 11.09 15.76
CA ALA A 199 -10.81 12.44 16.15
C ALA A 199 -10.85 12.67 17.67
N ASP A 200 -10.54 11.66 18.48
CA ASP A 200 -10.46 11.68 19.94
C ASP A 200 -11.68 12.32 20.61
N GLY A 201 -12.85 12.16 20.00
CA GLY A 201 -14.12 12.66 20.54
C GLY A 201 -14.65 11.79 21.67
N ALA A 202 -15.56 12.34 22.51
CA ALA A 202 -16.28 11.54 23.47
C ALA A 202 -17.06 10.42 22.75
N PRO A 203 -17.12 9.17 23.27
CA PRO A 203 -17.75 8.06 22.59
C PRO A 203 -19.24 8.29 22.40
N VAL A 204 -19.71 8.18 21.15
CA VAL A 204 -21.13 8.39 20.76
C VAL A 204 -21.76 7.14 20.17
N GLY A 205 -20.98 6.10 19.90
CA GLY A 205 -21.43 4.83 19.32
C GLY A 205 -20.25 4.09 18.70
N ILE A 206 -20.55 2.98 18.00
CA ILE A 206 -19.55 2.11 17.37
C ILE A 206 -19.74 2.19 15.86
N CYS A 207 -18.70 2.55 15.10
CA CYS A 207 -18.76 2.54 13.63
C CYS A 207 -18.42 1.15 13.07
N GLY A 208 -18.61 0.96 11.77
CA GLY A 208 -18.39 -0.32 11.11
C GLY A 208 -16.99 -0.90 11.35
N THR A 209 -15.94 -0.07 11.34
CA THR A 209 -14.59 -0.50 11.69
C THR A 209 -14.51 -0.99 13.14
N GLY A 210 -15.13 -0.27 14.06
CA GLY A 210 -15.20 -0.66 15.47
C GLY A 210 -15.95 -1.99 15.69
N VAL A 211 -17.01 -2.25 14.92
CA VAL A 211 -17.74 -3.54 14.96
C VAL A 211 -16.82 -4.69 14.55
N LEU A 212 -16.07 -4.53 13.45
CA LEU A 212 -15.13 -5.54 12.99
C LEU A 212 -14.02 -5.79 14.02
N ASP A 213 -13.47 -4.73 14.59
CA ASP A 213 -12.38 -4.80 15.57
C ASP A 213 -12.83 -5.48 16.88
N ILE A 214 -14.00 -5.09 17.41
CA ILE A 214 -14.59 -5.73 18.57
C ILE A 214 -14.83 -7.23 18.32
N THR A 215 -15.38 -7.59 17.15
CA THR A 215 -15.62 -8.99 16.82
C THR A 215 -14.31 -9.78 16.78
N ALA A 216 -13.26 -9.23 16.17
CA ALA A 216 -11.95 -9.86 16.14
C ALA A 216 -11.35 -10.04 17.54
N GLU A 217 -11.47 -9.05 18.42
CA GLU A 217 -10.98 -9.14 19.80
C GLU A 217 -11.77 -10.15 20.62
N LEU A 218 -13.12 -10.21 20.47
CA LEU A 218 -13.95 -11.19 21.18
C LEU A 218 -13.60 -12.62 20.79
N VAL A 219 -13.32 -12.88 19.50
CA VAL A 219 -12.84 -14.19 19.03
C VAL A 219 -11.44 -14.48 19.58
N ALA A 220 -10.53 -13.50 19.49
CA ALA A 220 -9.16 -13.68 19.99
C ALA A 220 -9.06 -13.95 21.49
N CYS A 221 -10.02 -13.44 22.27
CA CYS A 221 -10.13 -13.69 23.72
C CYS A 221 -11.01 -14.91 24.07
N GLU A 222 -11.41 -15.71 23.08
CA GLU A 222 -12.28 -16.89 23.25
C GLU A 222 -13.61 -16.56 23.97
N MET A 223 -14.08 -15.32 23.86
CA MET A 223 -15.37 -14.89 24.44
C MET A 223 -16.56 -15.24 23.55
N VAL A 224 -16.30 -15.51 22.26
CA VAL A 224 -17.25 -16.03 21.29
C VAL A 224 -16.58 -17.10 20.44
N ASP A 225 -17.34 -18.11 20.02
CA ASP A 225 -16.85 -19.18 19.15
C ASP A 225 -16.79 -18.72 17.68
N GLU A 226 -15.89 -19.30 16.90
CA GLU A 226 -15.74 -19.06 15.46
C GLU A 226 -16.81 -19.78 14.60
N THR A 227 -17.90 -20.29 15.17
CA THR A 227 -18.92 -21.10 14.49
C THR A 227 -20.05 -20.27 13.90
#